data_be5e6ecd8c4ce2257287b95ed15dad4f
#
_entry.id   be5e6ecd8c4ce2257287b95ed15dad4f
#
_cell.length_a   1.000
_cell.length_b   1.000
_cell.length_c   1.000
_cell.angle_alpha   90.00
_cell.angle_beta   90.00
_cell.angle_gamma   90.00
#
_symmetry.space_group_name_H-M   'P 1'
#
loop_
_entity.id
_entity.type
_entity.pdbx_description
1 polymer ?
#
loop_
_entity_poly.entity_id
_entity_poly.type
_entity_poly.pdbx_seq_one_letter_code
_entity_poly.pdbx_strand_id
1 'polypeptide(L)'
;MPTIHRERGYRFYFNSNENNEPAHVHIKGEKGRMKVWLLTLKLTNSRGIPAHEQTKLLEICESNQKNFLHEWNEFKKREKEK
;
A
#
# COMPACT_ATOMS: atom_id res chain seq x y z
N MET A 1 4.33 -11.75 4.09
CA MET A 1 3.97 -10.46 3.50
C MET A 1 4.28 -9.34 4.48
N PRO A 2 5.22 -8.49 4.16
CA PRO A 2 5.66 -7.48 5.12
C PRO A 2 4.62 -6.39 5.32
N THR A 3 4.33 -6.12 6.58
CA THR A 3 3.53 -4.97 6.98
C THR A 3 4.51 -3.81 7.12
N ILE A 4 4.28 -2.72 6.38
CA ILE A 4 5.19 -1.58 6.40
C ILE A 4 4.67 -0.42 7.26
N HIS A 5 3.40 -0.44 7.60
CA HIS A 5 2.79 0.67 8.34
C HIS A 5 1.44 0.25 8.90
N ARG A 6 1.08 0.79 10.06
CA ARG A 6 -0.25 0.59 10.64
C ARG A 6 -0.74 1.94 11.14
N GLU A 7 -1.94 2.31 10.73
CA GLU A 7 -2.52 3.59 11.14
C GLU A 7 -4.04 3.53 10.96
N ARG A 8 -4.78 4.15 11.87
CA ARG A 8 -6.24 4.27 11.82
C ARG A 8 -6.96 2.92 11.75
N GLY A 9 -6.33 1.87 12.27
CA GLY A 9 -6.93 0.54 12.23
C GLY A 9 -6.71 -0.21 10.93
N TYR A 10 -5.88 0.33 10.04
CA TYR A 10 -5.56 -0.31 8.78
C TYR A 10 -4.11 -0.76 8.74
N ARG A 11 -3.87 -1.86 8.04
CA ARG A 11 -2.54 -2.40 7.80
C ARG A 11 -2.13 -2.11 6.37
N PHE A 12 -0.94 -1.57 6.19
CA PHE A 12 -0.35 -1.27 4.89
C PHE A 12 0.71 -2.32 4.62
N TYR A 13 0.60 -3.03 3.51
CA TYR A 13 1.49 -4.16 3.25
C TYR A 13 1.71 -4.40 1.76
N PHE A 14 2.75 -5.18 1.46
CA PHE A 14 3.04 -5.62 0.09
C PHE A 14 2.75 -7.11 -0.03
N ASN A 15 2.26 -7.53 -1.19
CA ASN A 15 2.08 -8.95 -1.49
C ASN A 15 3.25 -9.46 -2.31
N SER A 16 3.62 -10.72 -2.10
CA SER A 16 4.60 -11.40 -2.93
C SER A 16 4.01 -11.72 -4.30
N ASN A 17 4.88 -11.92 -5.30
CA ASN A 17 4.48 -12.38 -6.64
C ASN A 17 3.57 -11.42 -7.40
N GLU A 18 3.69 -10.14 -7.14
CA GLU A 18 2.98 -9.13 -7.92
C GLU A 18 3.85 -8.72 -9.10
N ASN A 19 4.04 -9.66 -10.02
CA ASN A 19 4.99 -9.55 -11.10
C ASN A 19 4.79 -8.32 -11.98
N ASN A 20 5.87 -7.54 -12.15
CA ASN A 20 5.93 -6.43 -13.11
C ASN A 20 4.91 -5.32 -12.93
N GLU A 21 4.20 -5.28 -11.81
CA GLU A 21 3.32 -4.15 -11.53
C GLU A 21 4.14 -2.99 -10.97
N PRO A 22 3.74 -1.75 -11.27
CA PRO A 22 4.37 -0.58 -10.64
C PRO A 22 4.25 -0.64 -9.12
N ALA A 23 5.06 0.16 -8.43
CA ALA A 23 5.05 0.20 -6.98
C ALA A 23 3.65 0.49 -6.45
N HIS A 24 3.19 -0.32 -5.50
CA HIS A 24 1.86 -0.15 -4.92
C HIS A 24 1.83 -0.72 -3.51
N VAL A 25 0.82 -0.30 -2.74
CA VAL A 25 0.63 -0.79 -1.37
C VAL A 25 -0.81 -1.27 -1.22
N HIS A 26 -0.99 -2.37 -0.51
CA HIS A 26 -2.31 -2.87 -0.13
C HIS A 26 -2.65 -2.35 1.25
N ILE A 27 -3.90 -1.94 1.44
CA ILE A 27 -4.39 -1.43 2.71
C ILE A 27 -5.60 -2.24 3.10
N LYS A 28 -5.58 -2.83 4.30
CA LYS A 28 -6.66 -3.67 4.77
C LYS A 28 -7.02 -3.36 6.22
N GLY A 29 -8.31 -3.30 6.50
CA GLY A 29 -8.85 -3.11 7.83
C GLY A 29 -10.12 -3.92 7.99
N GLU A 30 -10.82 -3.74 9.11
CA GLU A 30 -12.05 -4.49 9.39
C GLU A 30 -13.16 -4.19 8.37
N LYS A 31 -13.24 -2.96 7.89
CA LYS A 31 -14.30 -2.53 6.98
C LYS A 31 -14.08 -2.99 5.55
N GLY A 32 -12.84 -3.11 5.13
CA GLY A 32 -12.54 -3.46 3.76
C GLY A 32 -11.09 -3.29 3.39
N ARG A 33 -10.85 -3.17 2.10
CA ARG A 33 -9.49 -3.11 1.56
C ARG A 33 -9.41 -2.20 0.35
N MET A 34 -8.19 -1.74 0.06
CA MET A 34 -7.93 -0.95 -1.14
C MET A 34 -6.47 -1.10 -1.54
N LYS A 35 -6.15 -0.69 -2.76
CA LYS A 35 -4.81 -0.72 -3.31
C LYS A 35 -4.49 0.69 -3.81
N VAL A 36 -3.28 1.17 -3.53
CA VAL A 36 -2.85 2.50 -3.94
C VAL A 36 -1.56 2.40 -4.72
N TRP A 37 -1.53 3.00 -5.91
CA TRP A 37 -0.33 3.11 -6.73
C TRP A 37 0.57 4.18 -6.12
N LEU A 38 1.78 3.82 -5.70
CA LEU A 38 2.64 4.72 -4.93
C LEU A 38 3.19 5.92 -5.71
N LEU A 39 3.39 5.76 -7.01
CA LEU A 39 3.92 6.86 -7.82
C LEU A 39 2.88 7.94 -8.13
N THR A 40 1.66 7.52 -8.41
CA THR A 40 0.59 8.45 -8.77
C THR A 40 -0.34 8.77 -7.61
N LEU A 41 -0.30 7.96 -6.55
CA LEU A 41 -1.20 8.03 -5.39
C LEU A 41 -2.66 7.84 -5.80
N LYS A 42 -2.89 7.06 -6.85
CA LYS A 42 -4.24 6.75 -7.30
C LYS A 42 -4.74 5.48 -6.65
N LEU A 43 -5.99 5.54 -6.22
CA LEU A 43 -6.71 4.43 -5.62
C LEU A 43 -7.19 3.45 -6.69
N THR A 44 -7.10 2.16 -6.39
CA THR A 44 -7.70 1.12 -7.22
C THR A 44 -8.20 -0.02 -6.33
N ASN A 45 -9.15 -0.81 -6.86
CA ASN A 45 -9.67 -2.01 -6.17
C ASN A 45 -10.16 -1.77 -4.75
N SER A 46 -10.82 -0.64 -4.52
CA SER A 46 -11.39 -0.34 -3.22
C SER A 46 -12.67 -1.14 -2.99
N ARG A 47 -12.82 -1.70 -1.79
CA ARG A 47 -14.03 -2.44 -1.42
C ARG A 47 -14.30 -2.27 0.07
N GLY A 48 -15.47 -1.76 0.41
CA GLY A 48 -15.95 -1.68 1.79
C GLY A 48 -15.48 -0.47 2.59
N ILE A 49 -14.54 0.29 2.09
CA ILE A 49 -14.00 1.46 2.82
C ILE A 49 -14.79 2.71 2.42
N PRO A 50 -15.38 3.43 3.38
CA PRO A 50 -16.11 4.66 3.06
C PRO A 50 -15.22 5.71 2.40
N ALA A 51 -15.80 6.55 1.56
CA ALA A 51 -15.05 7.55 0.80
C ALA A 51 -14.19 8.46 1.67
N HIS A 52 -14.71 8.91 2.81
CA HIS A 52 -13.94 9.81 3.69
C HIS A 52 -12.73 9.12 4.31
N GLU A 53 -12.82 7.80 4.54
CA GLU A 53 -11.68 7.04 5.05
C GLU A 53 -10.68 6.77 3.93
N GLN A 54 -11.15 6.55 2.70
CA GLN A 54 -10.26 6.41 1.55
C GLN A 54 -9.40 7.65 1.39
N THR A 55 -10.00 8.84 1.54
CA THR A 55 -9.26 10.10 1.48
C THR A 55 -8.18 10.16 2.54
N LYS A 56 -8.50 9.77 3.78
CA LYS A 56 -7.52 9.77 4.86
C LYS A 56 -6.38 8.80 4.59
N LEU A 57 -6.69 7.62 4.05
CA LEU A 57 -5.67 6.62 3.74
C LEU A 57 -4.76 7.10 2.60
N LEU A 58 -5.32 7.80 1.61
CA LEU A 58 -4.52 8.39 0.53
C LEU A 58 -3.59 9.47 1.07
N GLU A 59 -4.05 10.28 2.04
CA GLU A 59 -3.22 11.28 2.69
C GLU A 59 -2.04 10.64 3.43
N ILE A 60 -2.29 9.50 4.07
CA ILE A 60 -1.22 8.76 4.75
C ILE A 60 -0.19 8.27 3.72
N CYS A 61 -0.65 7.74 2.60
CA CYS A 61 0.25 7.32 1.52
C CYS A 61 1.06 8.50 0.98
N GLU A 62 0.44 9.65 0.82
CA GLU A 62 1.12 10.85 0.35
C GLU A 62 2.20 11.28 1.33
N SER A 63 1.87 11.31 2.61
CA SER A 63 2.81 11.72 3.65
C SER A 63 4.00 10.77 3.78
N ASN A 64 3.80 9.51 3.42
CA ASN A 64 4.82 8.46 3.56
C ASN A 64 5.34 7.98 2.21
N GLN A 65 5.06 8.69 1.12
CA GLN A 65 5.36 8.21 -0.23
C GLN A 65 6.82 7.81 -0.40
N LYS A 66 7.75 8.65 0.01
CA LYS A 66 9.18 8.35 -0.13
C LYS A 66 9.56 7.11 0.66
N ASN A 67 9.06 7.01 1.88
CA ASN A 67 9.36 5.88 2.75
C ASN A 67 8.76 4.58 2.20
N PHE A 68 7.51 4.64 1.72
CA PHE A 68 6.86 3.47 1.15
C PHE A 68 7.55 3.03 -0.14
N LEU A 69 8.01 3.97 -0.96
CA LEU A 69 8.76 3.63 -2.18
C LEU A 69 10.11 2.98 -1.84
N HIS A 70 10.78 3.49 -0.81
CA HIS A 70 12.02 2.88 -0.34
C HIS A 70 11.76 1.45 0.13
N GLU A 71 10.73 1.24 0.92
CA GLU A 71 10.35 -0.09 1.41
C GLU A 71 9.99 -1.02 0.25
N TRP A 72 9.30 -0.51 -0.77
CA TRP A 72 8.97 -1.29 -1.96
C TRP A 72 10.23 -1.76 -2.68
N ASN A 73 11.18 -0.85 -2.88
CA ASN A 73 12.44 -1.19 -3.55
C ASN A 73 13.22 -2.24 -2.78
N GLU A 74 13.27 -2.13 -1.45
CA GLU A 74 13.95 -3.12 -0.61
C GLU A 74 13.24 -4.46 -0.66
N PHE A 75 11.92 -4.46 -0.66
CA PHE A 75 11.12 -5.68 -0.75
C PHE A 75 11.37 -6.41 -2.08
N LYS A 76 11.37 -5.68 -3.18
CA LYS A 76 11.63 -6.27 -4.51
C LYS A 76 13.06 -6.79 -4.63
N LYS A 77 14.00 -6.09 -4.05
CA LYS A 77 15.39 -6.52 -4.03
C LYS A 77 15.54 -7.86 -3.30
N ARG A 78 14.88 -8.00 -2.15
CA ARG A 78 14.90 -9.26 -1.39
C ARG A 78 14.29 -10.40 -2.18
N GLU A 79 13.22 -10.15 -2.93
CA GLU A 79 12.61 -11.17 -3.76
C GLU A 79 13.55 -11.67 -4.85
N LYS A 80 14.34 -10.76 -5.43
CA LYS A 80 15.29 -11.12 -6.48
C LYS A 80 16.47 -11.91 -5.95
N GLU A 81 16.78 -11.77 -4.68
CA GLU A 81 17.92 -12.45 -4.06
C GLU A 81 17.64 -13.90 -3.67
N LYS A 82 16.42 -14.37 -3.81
CA LYS A 82 16.05 -15.74 -3.48
C LYS A 82 16.44 -16.73 -4.60
#